data_9b2520a05c98d3016f1201520651966a
#
_entry.id   9b2520a05c98d3016f1201520651966a
#
_cell.length_a   1.000
_cell.length_b   1.000
_cell.length_c   1.000
_cell.angle_alpha   90.00
_cell.angle_beta   90.00
_cell.angle_gamma   90.00
#
_symmetry.space_group_name_H-M   'P 1'
#
loop_
_entity.id
_entity.type
_entity.pdbx_description
1 polymer ?
#
loop_
_entity_poly.entity_id
_entity_poly.type
_entity_poly.pdbx_seq_one_letter_code
_entity_poly.pdbx_strand_id
1 'polypeptide(L)'
;MKHHTDGNVRSFDGHRPRTGARVLIDPSAVVIGDVELGDDTSVWPQVSIRGDMHRIRVGARSSVQDGCVLHITHAGPFNPDGWPLQIGSEVTIGHKATLHGCTVGDRVLVGMGATIMDGAVV
;
A
#
# COMPACT_ATOMS: atom_id res chain seq x y z
N MET A 1 9.25 8.47 -12.53
CA MET A 1 8.95 9.15 -11.27
C MET A 1 10.21 9.36 -10.47
N LYS A 2 10.28 10.42 -9.73
CA LYS A 2 11.47 10.79 -8.97
C LYS A 2 11.28 10.43 -7.50
N HIS A 3 12.22 9.69 -6.94
CA HIS A 3 12.21 9.31 -5.54
C HIS A 3 13.01 10.31 -4.69
N HIS A 4 12.51 10.60 -3.52
CA HIS A 4 13.14 11.46 -2.56
C HIS A 4 13.34 10.72 -1.24
N THR A 5 14.48 10.93 -0.58
CA THR A 5 14.77 10.30 0.71
C THR A 5 14.10 11.02 1.87
N ASP A 6 13.83 12.30 1.72
CA ASP A 6 13.31 13.19 2.75
C ASP A 6 11.97 13.83 2.36
N GLY A 7 11.38 13.39 1.26
CA GLY A 7 10.08 13.85 0.82
C GLY A 7 8.96 12.92 1.27
N ASN A 8 7.97 12.79 0.42
CA ASN A 8 6.82 11.92 0.67
C ASN A 8 7.09 10.45 0.37
N VAL A 9 8.21 10.11 -0.27
CA VAL A 9 8.65 8.72 -0.51
C VAL A 9 9.92 8.50 0.30
N ARG A 10 9.88 7.61 1.29
CA ARG A 10 10.94 7.49 2.28
C ARG A 10 11.38 6.05 2.49
N SER A 11 12.67 5.88 2.80
CA SER A 11 13.19 4.59 3.24
C SER A 11 12.87 4.33 4.70
N PHE A 12 12.75 3.08 5.06
CA PHE A 12 12.66 2.63 6.44
C PHE A 12 13.48 1.33 6.59
N ASP A 13 14.38 1.32 7.54
CA ASP A 13 15.22 0.15 7.88
C ASP A 13 15.89 -0.46 6.63
N GLY A 14 16.46 0.40 5.78
CA GLY A 14 17.14 0.00 4.56
C GLY A 14 16.24 -0.35 3.39
N HIS A 15 14.92 -0.37 3.58
CA HIS A 15 13.96 -0.61 2.52
C HIS A 15 13.44 0.69 1.93
N ARG A 16 13.52 0.81 0.63
CA ARG A 16 13.04 1.96 -0.12
C ARG A 16 11.84 1.55 -0.98
N PRO A 17 10.80 2.37 -1.06
CA PRO A 17 9.70 2.07 -1.97
C PRO A 17 10.16 1.92 -3.42
N ARG A 18 9.64 0.93 -4.10
CA ARG A 18 9.95 0.63 -5.50
C ARG A 18 8.69 0.80 -6.33
N THR A 19 8.83 1.46 -7.47
CA THR A 19 7.72 1.70 -8.37
C THR A 19 8.03 1.17 -9.76
N GLY A 20 7.03 0.63 -10.42
CA GLY A 20 7.09 0.31 -11.84
C GLY A 20 7.01 1.57 -12.70
N ALA A 21 6.65 1.38 -13.97
CA ALA A 21 6.53 2.47 -14.93
C ALA A 21 5.22 3.25 -14.72
N ARG A 22 5.27 4.54 -14.95
CA ARG A 22 4.09 5.43 -14.98
C ARG A 22 3.25 5.38 -13.70
N VAL A 23 3.92 5.34 -12.56
CA VAL A 23 3.27 5.37 -11.25
C VAL A 23 3.09 6.82 -10.81
N LEU A 24 1.86 7.17 -10.44
CA LEU A 24 1.54 8.47 -9.89
C LEU A 24 1.50 8.38 -8.37
N ILE A 25 2.27 9.21 -7.69
CA ILE A 25 2.16 9.40 -6.25
C ILE A 25 1.96 10.87 -6.00
N ASP A 26 0.79 11.23 -5.47
CA ASP A 26 0.50 12.62 -5.17
C ASP A 26 1.48 13.15 -4.11
N PRO A 27 1.95 14.41 -4.24
CA PRO A 27 2.89 14.97 -3.27
C PRO A 27 2.40 14.97 -1.82
N SER A 28 1.09 14.95 -1.60
CA SER A 28 0.51 14.89 -0.26
C SER A 28 0.39 13.47 0.29
N ALA A 29 0.58 12.46 -0.55
CA ALA A 29 0.62 11.06 -0.10
C ALA A 29 2.00 10.74 0.47
N VAL A 30 2.04 9.80 1.41
CA VAL A 30 3.30 9.36 2.03
C VAL A 30 3.44 7.86 1.80
N VAL A 31 4.60 7.45 1.26
CA VAL A 31 4.93 6.05 0.99
C VAL A 31 6.26 5.74 1.66
N ILE A 32 6.25 4.80 2.59
CA ILE A 32 7.40 4.53 3.46
C ILE A 32 7.74 3.04 3.44
N GLY A 33 9.03 2.74 3.26
CA GLY A 33 9.59 1.43 3.55
C GLY A 33 9.44 0.41 2.44
N ASP A 34 9.20 -0.84 2.83
CA ASP A 34 9.15 -1.98 1.92
C ASP A 34 7.81 -2.03 1.19
N VAL A 35 7.69 -1.15 0.22
CA VAL A 35 6.48 -0.99 -0.60
C VAL A 35 6.86 -1.17 -2.06
N GLU A 36 6.05 -1.91 -2.79
CA GLU A 36 6.20 -2.08 -4.23
C GLU A 36 4.88 -1.75 -4.91
N LEU A 37 4.92 -0.80 -5.84
CA LEU A 37 3.77 -0.36 -6.62
C LEU A 37 3.99 -0.73 -8.07
N GLY A 38 3.09 -1.52 -8.62
CA GLY A 38 3.17 -1.99 -10.01
C GLY A 38 2.94 -0.89 -11.03
N ASP A 39 3.17 -1.21 -12.30
CA ASP A 39 3.02 -0.26 -13.41
C ASP A 39 1.62 0.38 -13.41
N ASP A 40 1.57 1.64 -13.78
CA ASP A 40 0.31 2.39 -13.95
C ASP A 40 -0.56 2.46 -12.68
N THR A 41 0.03 2.25 -11.52
CA THR A 41 -0.67 2.42 -10.25
C THR A 41 -0.72 3.89 -9.87
N SER A 42 -1.84 4.32 -9.29
CA SER A 42 -2.00 5.70 -8.86
C SER A 42 -2.30 5.77 -7.36
N VAL A 43 -1.60 6.67 -6.69
CA VAL A 43 -1.75 6.94 -5.25
C VAL A 43 -2.15 8.40 -5.08
N TRP A 44 -3.33 8.62 -4.58
CA TRP A 44 -4.02 9.92 -4.59
C TRP A 44 -3.77 10.71 -3.31
N PRO A 45 -4.28 11.95 -3.21
CA PRO A 45 -3.96 12.82 -2.08
C PRO A 45 -4.21 12.21 -0.71
N GLN A 46 -3.32 12.49 0.22
CA GLN A 46 -3.45 12.14 1.63
C GLN A 46 -3.49 10.63 1.92
N VAL A 47 -2.99 9.82 1.00
CA VAL A 47 -2.82 8.39 1.22
C VAL A 47 -1.59 8.15 2.09
N SER A 48 -1.68 7.20 3.01
CA SER A 48 -0.57 6.74 3.83
C SER A 48 -0.32 5.26 3.55
N ILE A 49 0.87 4.94 3.04
CA ILE A 49 1.30 3.57 2.77
C ILE A 49 2.58 3.33 3.57
N ARG A 50 2.52 2.46 4.59
CA ARG A 50 3.66 2.19 5.45
C ARG A 50 4.00 0.71 5.48
N GLY A 51 5.03 0.32 4.74
CA GLY A 51 5.64 -1.01 4.83
C GLY A 51 6.85 -0.95 5.77
N ASP A 52 6.63 -0.55 7.01
CA ASP A 52 7.70 -0.23 7.94
C ASP A 52 8.24 -1.44 8.70
N MET A 53 7.42 -2.44 8.98
CA MET A 53 7.86 -3.66 9.67
C MET A 53 7.46 -4.93 8.91
N HIS A 54 6.93 -4.78 7.73
CA HIS A 54 6.59 -5.86 6.81
C HIS A 54 6.33 -5.27 5.41
N ARG A 55 6.15 -6.13 4.42
CA ARG A 55 6.01 -5.68 3.04
C ARG A 55 4.59 -5.33 2.65
N ILE A 56 4.49 -4.38 1.72
CA ILE A 56 3.25 -4.05 1.01
C ILE A 56 3.51 -4.21 -0.49
N ARG A 57 2.63 -4.91 -1.19
CA ARG A 57 2.70 -5.09 -2.64
C ARG A 57 1.37 -4.69 -3.25
N VAL A 58 1.42 -3.80 -4.23
CA VAL A 58 0.26 -3.36 -5.00
C VAL A 58 0.51 -3.68 -6.46
N GLY A 59 -0.38 -4.45 -7.06
CA GLY A 59 -0.27 -4.86 -8.45
C GLY A 59 -0.50 -3.72 -9.44
N ALA A 60 -0.29 -4.01 -10.72
CA ALA A 60 -0.38 -3.01 -11.79
C ALA A 60 -1.80 -2.48 -11.97
N ARG A 61 -1.89 -1.26 -12.47
CA ARG A 61 -3.16 -0.62 -12.84
C ARG A 61 -4.18 -0.55 -11.70
N SER A 62 -3.67 -0.42 -10.49
CA SER A 62 -4.50 -0.25 -9.30
C SER A 62 -4.57 1.22 -8.90
N SER A 63 -5.63 1.59 -8.20
CA SER A 63 -5.84 2.97 -7.75
C SER A 63 -6.08 2.96 -6.24
N VAL A 64 -5.26 3.71 -5.52
CA VAL A 64 -5.41 3.93 -4.08
C VAL A 64 -5.91 5.35 -3.90
N GLN A 65 -7.18 5.48 -3.63
CA GLN A 65 -7.84 6.78 -3.64
C GLN A 65 -7.62 7.56 -2.35
N ASP A 66 -8.07 8.80 -2.37
CA ASP A 66 -7.77 9.81 -1.35
C ASP A 66 -8.01 9.32 0.08
N GLY A 67 -7.05 9.58 0.94
CA GLY A 67 -7.18 9.35 2.38
C GLY A 67 -7.11 7.90 2.83
N CYS A 68 -6.79 6.97 1.94
CA CYS A 68 -6.63 5.56 2.32
C CYS A 68 -5.42 5.35 3.21
N VAL A 69 -5.49 4.33 4.05
CA VAL A 69 -4.38 3.87 4.89
C VAL A 69 -4.08 2.42 4.54
N LEU A 70 -2.85 2.15 4.14
CA LEU A 70 -2.35 0.80 3.87
C LEU A 70 -1.23 0.50 4.85
N HIS A 71 -1.41 -0.55 5.65
CA HIS A 71 -0.44 -0.91 6.67
C HIS A 71 -0.37 -2.43 6.86
N ILE A 72 0.50 -2.85 7.73
CA ILE A 72 0.85 -4.25 7.96
C ILE A 72 0.88 -4.56 9.45
N THR A 73 0.99 -5.83 9.79
CA THR A 73 1.36 -6.25 11.13
C THR A 73 2.70 -6.96 11.07
N HIS A 74 3.62 -6.55 11.91
CA HIS A 74 4.95 -7.15 11.99
C HIS A 74 4.90 -8.53 12.63
N ALA A 75 5.95 -9.33 12.41
CA ALA A 75 6.12 -10.61 13.06
C ALA A 75 6.25 -10.43 14.59
N GLY A 76 5.64 -11.31 15.35
CA GLY A 76 5.66 -11.24 16.80
C GLY A 76 5.19 -12.53 17.46
N PRO A 77 5.09 -12.54 18.80
CA PRO A 77 4.76 -13.78 19.55
C PRO A 77 3.36 -14.33 19.22
N PHE A 78 2.42 -13.46 18.89
CA PHE A 78 1.05 -13.89 18.58
C PHE A 78 0.87 -14.25 17.11
N ASN A 79 1.78 -13.81 16.26
CA ASN A 79 1.75 -14.09 14.83
C ASN A 79 3.18 -14.08 14.29
N PRO A 80 3.83 -15.26 14.30
CA PRO A 80 5.26 -15.35 13.99
C PRO A 80 5.65 -14.82 12.62
N ASP A 81 4.75 -14.92 11.64
CA ASP A 81 5.02 -14.45 10.26
C ASP A 81 4.56 -13.01 10.01
N GLY A 82 3.82 -12.43 10.95
CA GLY A 82 3.16 -11.16 10.72
C GLY A 82 2.08 -11.25 9.64
N TRP A 83 1.54 -10.10 9.25
CA TRP A 83 0.55 -10.00 8.17
C TRP A 83 1.02 -8.95 7.17
N PRO A 84 1.63 -9.36 6.05
CA PRO A 84 1.92 -8.44 4.96
C PRO A 84 0.62 -8.00 4.29
N LEU A 85 0.69 -6.92 3.52
CA LEU A 85 -0.44 -6.46 2.72
C LEU A 85 -0.17 -6.78 1.26
N GLN A 86 -1.05 -7.56 0.67
CA GLN A 86 -0.94 -7.99 -0.73
C GLN A 86 -2.19 -7.54 -1.48
N ILE A 87 -2.02 -6.66 -2.45
CA ILE A 87 -3.09 -6.14 -3.28
C ILE A 87 -2.79 -6.51 -4.72
N GLY A 88 -3.76 -7.11 -5.39
CA GLY A 88 -3.61 -7.54 -6.78
C GLY A 88 -3.59 -6.39 -7.78
N SER A 89 -3.76 -6.75 -9.05
CA SER A 89 -3.79 -5.79 -10.15
C SER A 89 -5.22 -5.35 -10.46
N GLU A 90 -5.36 -4.16 -11.04
CA GLU A 90 -6.65 -3.63 -11.46
C GLU A 90 -7.64 -3.49 -10.29
N VAL A 91 -7.11 -3.21 -9.10
CA VAL A 91 -7.89 -3.00 -7.88
C VAL A 91 -8.15 -1.51 -7.70
N THR A 92 -9.39 -1.17 -7.35
CA THR A 92 -9.73 0.19 -6.93
C THR A 92 -10.01 0.18 -5.43
N ILE A 93 -9.22 0.95 -4.68
CA ILE A 93 -9.42 1.11 -3.24
C ILE A 93 -10.07 2.47 -3.04
N GLY A 94 -11.35 2.44 -2.65
CA GLY A 94 -12.16 3.64 -2.51
C GLY A 94 -11.67 4.58 -1.41
N HIS A 95 -12.07 5.84 -1.52
CA HIS A 95 -11.63 6.90 -0.60
C HIS A 95 -11.78 6.50 0.86
N LYS A 96 -10.77 6.81 1.68
CA LYS A 96 -10.78 6.60 3.13
C LYS A 96 -10.95 5.15 3.56
N ALA A 97 -10.64 4.20 2.71
CA ALA A 97 -10.58 2.79 3.12
C ALA A 97 -9.31 2.53 3.91
N THR A 98 -9.38 1.55 4.80
CA THR A 98 -8.22 1.09 5.59
C THR A 98 -8.00 -0.38 5.29
N LEU A 99 -6.84 -0.71 4.75
CA LEU A 99 -6.43 -2.09 4.47
C LEU A 99 -5.20 -2.40 5.31
N HIS A 100 -5.31 -3.40 6.15
CA HIS A 100 -4.30 -3.71 7.15
C HIS A 100 -4.01 -5.21 7.16
N GLY A 101 -2.84 -5.61 6.66
CA GLY A 101 -2.38 -6.99 6.72
C GLY A 101 -3.30 -8.01 6.05
N CYS A 102 -3.94 -7.65 4.98
CA CYS A 102 -4.91 -8.49 4.26
C CYS A 102 -4.42 -8.83 2.85
N THR A 103 -5.15 -9.70 2.18
CA THR A 103 -4.91 -10.08 0.79
C THR A 103 -6.13 -9.72 -0.04
N VAL A 104 -5.92 -8.93 -1.09
CA VAL A 104 -6.96 -8.54 -2.03
C VAL A 104 -6.57 -9.05 -3.41
N GLY A 105 -7.45 -9.82 -4.03
CA GLY A 105 -7.23 -10.37 -5.36
C GLY A 105 -7.35 -9.32 -6.46
N ASP A 106 -7.19 -9.76 -7.70
CA ASP A 106 -7.26 -8.87 -8.85
C ASP A 106 -8.69 -8.40 -9.11
N ARG A 107 -8.82 -7.20 -9.68
CA ARG A 107 -10.09 -6.65 -10.16
C ARG A 107 -11.17 -6.53 -9.08
N VAL A 108 -10.74 -6.23 -7.87
CA VAL A 108 -11.64 -6.00 -6.73
C VAL A 108 -11.89 -4.50 -6.59
N LEU A 109 -13.14 -4.14 -6.31
CA LEU A 109 -13.50 -2.79 -5.87
C LEU A 109 -13.71 -2.82 -4.36
N VAL A 110 -12.85 -2.11 -3.64
CA VAL A 110 -13.02 -1.88 -2.19
C VAL A 110 -13.81 -0.59 -2.01
N GLY A 111 -14.98 -0.69 -1.43
CA GLY A 111 -15.87 0.47 -1.25
C GLY A 111 -15.27 1.54 -0.35
N MET A 112 -15.73 2.78 -0.54
CA MET A 112 -15.29 3.92 0.27
C MET A 112 -15.52 3.65 1.76
N GLY A 113 -14.52 3.98 2.58
CA GLY A 113 -14.61 3.83 4.02
C GLY A 113 -14.56 2.40 4.55
N ALA A 114 -14.37 1.41 3.68
CA ALA A 114 -14.26 0.01 4.11
C ALA A 114 -13.02 -0.21 4.96
N THR A 115 -13.11 -1.16 5.87
CA THR A 115 -11.98 -1.60 6.69
C THR A 115 -11.78 -3.10 6.48
N ILE A 116 -10.58 -3.48 6.06
CA ILE A 116 -10.20 -4.88 5.86
C ILE A 116 -8.99 -5.14 6.76
N MET A 117 -9.14 -6.11 7.65
CA MET A 117 -8.18 -6.35 8.72
C MET A 117 -7.29 -7.57 8.45
N ASP A 118 -6.34 -7.78 9.35
CA ASP A 118 -5.32 -8.81 9.25
C ASP A 118 -5.87 -10.19 8.91
N GLY A 119 -5.26 -10.83 7.94
CA GLY A 119 -5.60 -12.20 7.54
C GLY A 119 -6.84 -12.33 6.68
N ALA A 120 -7.59 -11.27 6.45
CA ALA A 120 -8.74 -11.34 5.55
C ALA A 120 -8.27 -11.57 4.11
N VAL A 121 -9.06 -12.32 3.35
CA VAL A 121 -8.82 -12.62 1.93
C VAL A 121 -10.07 -12.23 1.16
N VAL A 122 -9.87 -11.35 0.20
CA VAL A 122 -10.98 -10.83 -0.62
C VAL A 122 -10.77 -11.20 -2.07
#